data_6412b96ddb0860956dfa448cd03e2c0d
#
_entry.id   6412b96ddb0860956dfa448cd03e2c0d
#
_cell.length_a   1.000
_cell.length_b   1.000
_cell.length_c   1.000
_cell.angle_alpha   90.00
_cell.angle_beta   90.00
_cell.angle_gamma   90.00
#
_symmetry.space_group_name_H-M   'P 1'
#
loop_
_entity.id
_entity.type
_entity.pdbx_description
1 polymer ?
#
loop_
_entity_poly.entity_id
_entity_poly.type
_entity_poly.pdbx_seq_one_letter_code
_entity_poly.pdbx_strand_id
1 'polypeptide(L)'
;IDWQFESFAEYMAALDRIGPYPNIAVLVGHSAVRTAVMRDEAWERETPTDDELAAMRNMIEEAIDQGAVGFASSFSINHIGHGGIPMPSTIATVDEFSHLAEAVGIAGRGIVQMSAGGRGTVEAMEPIVEKIGRRMFLTTGAAMYNASDPGRGRSWFQDCAEAKTRGNELYIQIPCQPLSFDFTMANAYPFFSHASFADIKAMPADQLTPVFRDKGFRDRFREDLKNPVVGTIFKGTWEQVFIGATAKAENAALQNRTVAEVAAERGVDPLDFMLDLALEEDLETAFLGKFLNVGDEGVGELLQHEHGVVSLSDAGAHLIYMCDAGYGLHLLSHWVRKLGVFTLQEGVRRLTSHPADLYGIKGRGRLTPGSHADMVLFDPATIGVGAPQRVPDLPGGGPRTIRKPVGIHGVWINGTQVHNGSDYISHQKGPGQVLRDFAA
;
A
#
# COMPACT_ATOMS: atom_id res chain seq x y z
N ILE A 1 19.83 -11.61 -7.31
CA ILE A 1 18.87 -11.18 -8.34
C ILE A 1 19.65 -10.94 -9.60
N ASP A 2 19.24 -11.61 -10.69
CA ASP A 2 19.79 -11.34 -12.03
C ASP A 2 19.11 -10.07 -12.57
N TRP A 3 19.82 -8.93 -12.45
CA TRP A 3 19.34 -7.63 -12.88
C TRP A 3 19.58 -7.46 -14.38
N GLN A 4 18.52 -7.47 -15.19
CA GLN A 4 18.61 -7.57 -16.66
C GLN A 4 18.09 -6.31 -17.38
N PHE A 5 17.99 -5.17 -16.72
CA PHE A 5 17.53 -3.91 -17.32
C PHE A 5 18.16 -2.70 -16.66
N GLU A 6 18.41 -1.65 -17.44
CA GLU A 6 18.91 -0.35 -17.00
C GLU A 6 17.97 0.80 -17.40
N SER A 7 17.17 0.59 -18.43
CA SER A 7 16.18 1.57 -18.92
C SER A 7 14.75 1.13 -18.64
N PHE A 8 13.81 2.09 -18.71
CA PHE A 8 12.38 1.79 -18.56
C PHE A 8 11.88 0.84 -19.67
N ALA A 9 12.34 1.00 -20.91
CA ALA A 9 12.01 0.11 -22.01
C ALA A 9 12.44 -1.34 -21.76
N GLU A 10 13.66 -1.52 -21.25
CA GLU A 10 14.18 -2.85 -20.92
C GLU A 10 13.43 -3.48 -19.74
N TYR A 11 13.04 -2.66 -18.73
CA TYR A 11 12.18 -3.11 -17.65
C TYR A 11 10.82 -3.61 -18.18
N MET A 12 10.16 -2.83 -19.03
CA MET A 12 8.90 -3.24 -19.66
C MET A 12 9.07 -4.52 -20.50
N ALA A 13 10.17 -4.65 -21.22
CA ALA A 13 10.50 -5.87 -21.98
C ALA A 13 10.81 -7.06 -21.05
N ALA A 14 11.42 -6.83 -19.88
CA ALA A 14 11.63 -7.88 -18.89
C ALA A 14 10.30 -8.41 -18.34
N LEU A 15 9.33 -7.55 -18.05
CA LEU A 15 7.98 -7.94 -17.65
C LEU A 15 7.29 -8.79 -18.75
N ASP A 16 7.40 -8.41 -20.02
CA ASP A 16 6.85 -9.20 -21.13
C ASP A 16 7.51 -10.58 -21.24
N ARG A 17 8.83 -10.67 -21.01
CA ARG A 17 9.56 -11.96 -21.03
C ARG A 17 9.11 -12.88 -19.91
N ILE A 18 8.93 -12.34 -18.70
CA ILE A 18 8.44 -13.10 -17.54
C ILE A 18 7.04 -13.66 -17.81
N GLY A 19 6.19 -12.93 -18.50
CA GLY A 19 4.81 -13.33 -18.79
C GLY A 19 3.96 -13.30 -17.53
N PRO A 20 3.51 -12.12 -17.10
CA PRO A 20 2.72 -11.98 -15.88
C PRO A 20 1.37 -12.68 -16.00
N TYR A 21 0.84 -13.17 -14.88
CA TYR A 21 -0.54 -13.65 -14.84
C TYR A 21 -1.55 -12.50 -14.90
N PRO A 22 -1.45 -11.42 -14.09
CA PRO A 22 -2.32 -10.26 -14.22
C PRO A 22 -1.87 -9.36 -15.37
N ASN A 23 -2.80 -8.53 -15.86
CA ASN A 23 -2.43 -7.38 -16.66
C ASN A 23 -1.73 -6.36 -15.77
N ILE A 24 -0.67 -5.74 -16.27
CA ILE A 24 0.18 -4.80 -15.51
C ILE A 24 0.26 -3.46 -16.24
N ALA A 25 0.00 -2.37 -15.54
CA ALA A 25 0.33 -1.01 -15.96
C ALA A 25 1.41 -0.46 -15.02
N VAL A 26 2.40 0.25 -15.56
CA VAL A 26 3.57 0.68 -14.82
C VAL A 26 3.62 2.20 -14.71
N LEU A 27 3.82 2.71 -13.50
CA LEU A 27 4.18 4.11 -13.24
C LEU A 27 5.70 4.24 -13.20
N VAL A 28 6.24 5.29 -13.80
CA VAL A 28 7.66 5.62 -13.60
C VAL A 28 7.85 6.27 -12.23
N GLY A 29 8.79 5.74 -11.45
CA GLY A 29 8.98 6.14 -10.05
C GLY A 29 10.03 7.24 -9.86
N HIS A 30 9.68 8.29 -9.12
CA HIS A 30 10.56 9.43 -8.82
C HIS A 30 11.89 9.01 -8.19
N SER A 31 11.86 8.15 -7.17
CA SER A 31 13.09 7.67 -6.52
C SER A 31 14.04 6.96 -7.50
N ALA A 32 13.49 6.16 -8.43
CA ALA A 32 14.31 5.46 -9.43
C ALA A 32 14.96 6.44 -10.40
N VAL A 33 14.20 7.41 -10.91
CA VAL A 33 14.69 8.46 -11.81
C VAL A 33 15.76 9.32 -11.12
N ARG A 34 15.49 9.74 -9.88
CA ARG A 34 16.43 10.54 -9.09
C ARG A 34 17.74 9.78 -8.83
N THR A 35 17.65 8.49 -8.47
CA THR A 35 18.83 7.65 -8.31
C THR A 35 19.60 7.46 -9.61
N ALA A 36 18.91 7.27 -10.73
CA ALA A 36 19.56 7.10 -12.03
C ALA A 36 20.40 8.32 -12.43
N VAL A 37 19.93 9.54 -12.12
CA VAL A 37 20.61 10.79 -12.49
C VAL A 37 21.62 11.23 -11.43
N MET A 38 21.22 11.29 -10.15
CA MET A 38 22.03 11.85 -9.06
C MET A 38 22.91 10.83 -8.36
N ARG A 39 22.74 9.52 -8.62
CA ARG A 39 23.54 8.44 -8.02
C ARG A 39 23.48 8.48 -6.49
N ASP A 40 24.62 8.45 -5.84
CA ASP A 40 24.74 8.42 -4.38
C ASP A 40 24.25 9.71 -3.71
N GLU A 41 24.17 10.83 -4.43
CA GLU A 41 23.62 12.09 -3.92
C GLU A 41 22.09 12.11 -3.88
N ALA A 42 21.42 11.13 -4.49
CA ALA A 42 19.97 11.12 -4.62
C ALA A 42 19.20 11.12 -3.29
N TRP A 43 19.79 10.60 -2.21
CA TRP A 43 19.19 10.56 -0.86
C TRP A 43 19.89 11.48 0.15
N GLU A 44 20.92 12.23 -0.28
CA GLU A 44 21.68 13.14 0.58
C GLU A 44 21.42 14.61 0.24
N ARG A 45 21.36 14.95 -1.05
CA ARG A 45 21.20 16.31 -1.55
C ARG A 45 19.72 16.59 -1.89
N GLU A 46 19.14 17.57 -1.20
CA GLU A 46 17.71 17.92 -1.34
C GLU A 46 17.40 18.48 -2.74
N THR A 47 18.22 19.38 -3.23
CA THR A 47 17.94 20.11 -4.50
C THR A 47 18.87 19.63 -5.62
N PRO A 48 18.34 19.12 -6.75
CA PRO A 48 19.13 18.81 -7.94
C PRO A 48 19.63 20.08 -8.62
N THR A 49 20.64 19.96 -9.48
CA THR A 49 21.01 21.01 -10.43
C THR A 49 19.98 21.11 -11.55
N ASP A 50 20.00 22.23 -12.31
CA ASP A 50 19.09 22.42 -13.48
C ASP A 50 19.31 21.32 -14.54
N ASP A 51 20.54 20.89 -14.79
CA ASP A 51 20.86 19.82 -15.75
C ASP A 51 20.32 18.47 -15.26
N GLU A 52 20.46 18.14 -13.97
CA GLU A 52 19.91 16.93 -13.38
C GLU A 52 18.38 16.94 -13.43
N LEU A 53 17.77 18.07 -13.11
CA LEU A 53 16.32 18.23 -13.18
C LEU A 53 15.78 18.04 -14.60
N ALA A 54 16.47 18.61 -15.60
CA ALA A 54 16.14 18.40 -17.02
C ALA A 54 16.33 16.93 -17.43
N ALA A 55 17.41 16.29 -17.00
CA ALA A 55 17.66 14.88 -17.29
C ALA A 55 16.60 13.96 -16.69
N MET A 56 16.21 14.20 -15.43
CA MET A 56 15.11 13.44 -14.77
C MET A 56 13.79 13.62 -15.51
N ARG A 57 13.44 14.85 -15.93
CA ARG A 57 12.21 15.09 -16.68
C ARG A 57 12.21 14.37 -18.02
N ASN A 58 13.30 14.42 -18.76
CA ASN A 58 13.44 13.70 -20.04
C ASN A 58 13.24 12.19 -19.88
N MET A 59 13.79 11.59 -18.81
CA MET A 59 13.57 10.17 -18.52
C MET A 59 12.09 9.84 -18.28
N ILE A 60 11.34 10.74 -17.64
CA ILE A 60 9.89 10.56 -17.41
C ILE A 60 9.12 10.69 -18.73
N GLU A 61 9.44 11.68 -19.56
CA GLU A 61 8.85 11.86 -20.90
C GLU A 61 9.07 10.61 -21.75
N GLU A 62 10.31 10.11 -21.83
CA GLU A 62 10.63 8.88 -22.55
C GLU A 62 9.85 7.66 -21.99
N ALA A 63 9.75 7.51 -20.67
CA ALA A 63 9.00 6.42 -20.06
C ALA A 63 7.50 6.47 -20.42
N ILE A 64 6.90 7.66 -20.44
CA ILE A 64 5.50 7.85 -20.86
C ILE A 64 5.35 7.48 -22.35
N ASP A 65 6.29 7.85 -23.19
CA ASP A 65 6.27 7.49 -24.63
C ASP A 65 6.43 5.99 -24.85
N GLN A 66 7.16 5.32 -23.98
CA GLN A 66 7.33 3.86 -23.96
C GLN A 66 6.15 3.11 -23.34
N GLY A 67 5.13 3.82 -22.82
CA GLY A 67 3.89 3.24 -22.32
C GLY A 67 3.76 3.18 -20.81
N ALA A 68 4.46 4.04 -20.06
CA ALA A 68 4.12 4.26 -18.65
C ALA A 68 2.72 4.85 -18.53
N VAL A 69 1.94 4.40 -17.53
CA VAL A 69 0.60 4.95 -17.25
C VAL A 69 0.68 6.34 -16.58
N GLY A 70 1.86 6.77 -16.21
CA GLY A 70 2.14 8.05 -15.61
C GLY A 70 3.36 8.06 -14.71
N PHE A 71 3.41 9.06 -13.82
CA PHE A 71 4.53 9.32 -12.91
C PHE A 71 4.09 9.17 -11.45
N ALA A 72 4.93 8.56 -10.61
CA ALA A 72 4.65 8.38 -9.19
C ALA A 72 5.75 8.93 -8.29
N SER A 73 5.37 9.55 -7.17
CA SER A 73 6.28 10.05 -6.16
C SER A 73 5.80 9.77 -4.74
N SER A 74 6.65 10.04 -3.75
CA SER A 74 6.32 9.92 -2.34
C SER A 74 7.01 10.98 -1.51
N PHE A 75 6.25 11.64 -0.63
CA PHE A 75 6.75 12.49 0.45
C PHE A 75 6.55 11.83 1.83
N SER A 76 6.20 10.55 1.88
CA SER A 76 5.98 9.84 3.13
C SER A 76 7.31 9.50 3.80
N ILE A 77 7.53 10.00 5.00
CA ILE A 77 8.72 9.69 5.83
C ILE A 77 8.79 8.21 6.24
N ASN A 78 7.71 7.46 6.08
CA ASN A 78 7.67 6.03 6.34
C ASN A 78 8.24 5.21 5.16
N HIS A 79 8.47 5.84 4.01
CA HIS A 79 9.13 5.20 2.87
C HIS A 79 10.66 5.32 3.05
N ILE A 80 11.21 4.27 3.61
CA ILE A 80 12.64 4.13 3.91
C ILE A 80 13.22 2.92 3.18
N GLY A 81 14.48 3.02 2.77
CA GLY A 81 15.27 1.94 2.21
C GLY A 81 15.98 1.12 3.29
N HIS A 82 16.90 0.27 2.84
CA HIS A 82 17.73 -0.54 3.71
C HIS A 82 18.50 0.34 4.72
N GLY A 83 18.58 -0.13 5.97
CA GLY A 83 19.26 0.62 7.03
C GLY A 83 18.59 1.92 7.48
N GLY A 84 17.32 2.15 7.09
CA GLY A 84 16.59 3.36 7.45
C GLY A 84 16.93 4.59 6.63
N ILE A 85 17.65 4.43 5.50
CA ILE A 85 17.96 5.51 4.57
C ILE A 85 16.64 5.99 3.91
N PRO A 86 16.37 7.31 3.89
CA PRO A 86 15.18 7.85 3.22
C PRO A 86 15.15 7.46 1.74
N MET A 87 13.98 7.12 1.22
CA MET A 87 13.82 6.98 -0.23
C MET A 87 14.06 8.34 -0.91
N PRO A 88 14.78 8.40 -2.05
CA PRO A 88 15.18 9.65 -2.68
C PRO A 88 14.06 10.67 -2.89
N SER A 89 12.87 10.24 -3.27
CA SER A 89 11.71 11.13 -3.44
C SER A 89 11.21 11.77 -2.14
N THR A 90 11.48 11.17 -0.98
CA THR A 90 10.97 11.68 0.31
C THR A 90 11.70 12.94 0.77
N ILE A 91 12.93 13.19 0.29
CA ILE A 91 13.68 14.41 0.57
C ILE A 91 13.53 15.46 -0.53
N ALA A 92 13.00 15.09 -1.71
CA ALA A 92 12.80 16.01 -2.83
C ALA A 92 11.84 17.15 -2.48
N THR A 93 12.03 18.32 -3.07
CA THR A 93 11.15 19.48 -2.87
C THR A 93 9.83 19.35 -3.63
N VAL A 94 8.82 20.13 -3.26
CA VAL A 94 7.56 20.24 -4.02
C VAL A 94 7.82 20.84 -5.41
N ASP A 95 8.77 21.77 -5.53
CA ASP A 95 9.14 22.38 -6.80
C ASP A 95 9.77 21.38 -7.78
N GLU A 96 10.67 20.51 -7.29
CA GLU A 96 11.20 19.39 -8.07
C GLU A 96 10.08 18.49 -8.57
N PHE A 97 9.20 18.05 -7.67
CA PHE A 97 8.06 17.22 -8.04
C PHE A 97 7.16 17.90 -9.07
N SER A 98 6.87 19.20 -8.88
CA SER A 98 6.07 19.99 -9.84
C SER A 98 6.70 20.02 -11.23
N HIS A 99 8.02 20.27 -11.30
CA HIS A 99 8.76 20.29 -12.56
C HIS A 99 8.75 18.93 -13.27
N LEU A 100 8.93 17.84 -12.52
CA LEU A 100 8.90 16.50 -13.07
C LEU A 100 7.50 16.06 -13.53
N ALA A 101 6.44 16.47 -12.80
CA ALA A 101 5.06 16.20 -13.18
C ALA A 101 4.65 16.86 -14.50
N GLU A 102 5.32 17.94 -14.92
CA GLU A 102 5.09 18.59 -16.23
C GLU A 102 5.25 17.62 -17.41
N ALA A 103 6.12 16.60 -17.30
CA ALA A 103 6.27 15.58 -18.31
C ALA A 103 4.94 14.88 -18.64
N VAL A 104 4.08 14.65 -17.64
CA VAL A 104 2.76 14.05 -17.82
C VAL A 104 1.80 15.01 -18.52
N GLY A 105 1.89 16.32 -18.17
CA GLY A 105 1.11 17.37 -18.83
C GLY A 105 1.49 17.55 -20.30
N ILE A 106 2.78 17.61 -20.61
CA ILE A 106 3.32 17.73 -21.98
C ILE A 106 2.88 16.54 -22.84
N ALA A 107 2.95 15.32 -22.30
CA ALA A 107 2.49 14.12 -23.01
C ALA A 107 0.97 14.11 -23.28
N GLY A 108 0.18 14.92 -22.58
CA GLY A 108 -1.27 15.00 -22.71
C GLY A 108 -2.02 13.72 -22.36
N ARG A 109 -1.34 12.73 -21.74
CA ARG A 109 -1.88 11.45 -21.31
C ARG A 109 -1.22 10.99 -20.01
N GLY A 110 -1.84 9.99 -19.36
CA GLY A 110 -1.34 9.45 -18.11
C GLY A 110 -1.84 10.20 -16.87
N ILE A 111 -1.41 9.74 -15.73
CA ILE A 111 -1.80 10.26 -14.40
C ILE A 111 -0.56 10.55 -13.55
N VAL A 112 -0.75 11.32 -12.50
CA VAL A 112 0.24 11.48 -11.44
C VAL A 112 -0.25 10.79 -10.17
N GLN A 113 0.63 10.07 -9.48
CA GLN A 113 0.33 9.45 -8.19
C GLN A 113 1.30 9.95 -7.13
N MET A 114 0.80 10.28 -5.94
CA MET A 114 1.59 10.83 -4.87
C MET A 114 1.24 10.19 -3.52
N SER A 115 2.24 9.60 -2.86
CA SER A 115 2.11 9.29 -1.43
C SER A 115 2.38 10.57 -0.65
N ALA A 116 1.31 11.20 -0.18
CA ALA A 116 1.30 12.60 0.23
C ALA A 116 2.25 12.96 1.38
N GLY A 117 2.41 12.09 2.37
CA GLY A 117 3.16 12.45 3.58
C GLY A 117 2.59 13.70 4.26
N GLY A 118 3.44 14.51 4.84
CA GLY A 118 3.03 15.77 5.47
C GLY A 118 3.02 16.98 4.53
N ARG A 119 3.60 16.87 3.33
CA ARG A 119 3.78 17.99 2.39
C ARG A 119 2.86 17.93 1.16
N GLY A 120 2.31 16.75 0.87
CA GLY A 120 1.48 16.52 -0.31
C GLY A 120 -0.01 16.74 -0.04
N THR A 121 -0.40 17.81 0.66
CA THR A 121 -1.81 18.16 0.90
C THR A 121 -2.53 18.48 -0.40
N VAL A 122 -3.86 18.42 -0.43
CA VAL A 122 -4.65 18.83 -1.60
C VAL A 122 -4.33 20.25 -2.00
N GLU A 123 -4.24 21.18 -1.04
CA GLU A 123 -3.87 22.58 -1.26
C GLU A 123 -2.49 22.72 -1.96
N ALA A 124 -1.50 21.94 -1.53
CA ALA A 124 -0.16 21.99 -2.13
C ALA A 124 -0.10 21.35 -3.52
N MET A 125 -0.95 20.34 -3.80
CA MET A 125 -0.94 19.59 -5.05
C MET A 125 -1.87 20.15 -6.11
N GLU A 126 -2.91 20.88 -5.75
CA GLU A 126 -3.87 21.44 -6.69
C GLU A 126 -3.23 22.39 -7.73
N PRO A 127 -2.32 23.32 -7.38
CA PRO A 127 -1.65 24.16 -8.39
C PRO A 127 -0.84 23.34 -9.41
N ILE A 128 -0.32 22.20 -9.01
CA ILE A 128 0.40 21.28 -9.92
C ILE A 128 -0.60 20.64 -10.88
N VAL A 129 -1.74 20.15 -10.37
CA VAL A 129 -2.82 19.57 -11.20
C VAL A 129 -3.35 20.57 -12.20
N GLU A 130 -3.58 21.83 -11.79
CA GLU A 130 -3.98 22.93 -12.67
C GLU A 130 -2.95 23.16 -13.79
N LYS A 131 -1.67 23.22 -13.44
CA LYS A 131 -0.56 23.44 -14.36
C LYS A 131 -0.43 22.35 -15.41
N ILE A 132 -0.53 21.08 -14.99
CA ILE A 132 -0.32 19.93 -15.89
C ILE A 132 -1.60 19.50 -16.62
N GLY A 133 -2.79 19.90 -16.15
CA GLY A 133 -4.09 19.51 -16.73
C GLY A 133 -4.37 18.01 -16.68
N ARG A 134 -3.78 17.28 -15.69
CA ARG A 134 -3.92 15.83 -15.57
C ARG A 134 -4.35 15.44 -14.16
N ARG A 135 -5.01 14.27 -14.05
CA ARG A 135 -5.48 13.72 -12.77
C ARG A 135 -4.33 13.40 -11.86
N MET A 136 -4.53 13.67 -10.57
CA MET A 136 -3.62 13.25 -9.52
C MET A 136 -4.32 12.35 -8.51
N PHE A 137 -3.66 11.23 -8.15
CA PHE A 137 -4.10 10.31 -7.11
C PHE A 137 -3.24 10.49 -5.88
N LEU A 138 -3.88 10.78 -4.76
CA LEU A 138 -3.23 10.90 -3.47
C LEU A 138 -3.40 9.60 -2.69
N THR A 139 -2.28 8.93 -2.39
CA THR A 139 -2.24 7.80 -1.46
C THR A 139 -1.77 8.34 -0.13
N THR A 140 -2.63 8.32 0.88
CA THR A 140 -2.27 8.95 2.16
C THR A 140 -2.94 8.27 3.34
N GLY A 141 -2.13 7.90 4.33
CA GLY A 141 -2.62 7.49 5.63
C GLY A 141 -3.40 8.59 6.36
N ALA A 142 -3.19 9.87 6.00
CA ALA A 142 -3.91 11.00 6.56
C ALA A 142 -5.39 11.04 6.15
N ALA A 143 -5.73 10.54 4.96
CA ALA A 143 -7.12 10.45 4.48
C ALA A 143 -7.82 9.16 4.92
N MET A 144 -7.10 8.17 5.46
CA MET A 144 -7.70 6.98 6.04
C MET A 144 -8.44 7.33 7.33
N TYR A 145 -9.54 6.64 7.57
CA TYR A 145 -10.31 6.84 8.79
C TYR A 145 -9.47 6.57 10.04
N ASN A 146 -9.54 7.49 10.97
CA ASN A 146 -8.93 7.37 12.29
C ASN A 146 -9.95 7.80 13.35
N ALA A 147 -10.34 6.90 14.26
CA ALA A 147 -11.33 7.18 15.29
C ALA A 147 -10.90 8.31 16.28
N SER A 148 -9.58 8.54 16.43
CA SER A 148 -9.08 9.66 17.26
C SER A 148 -9.15 11.02 16.55
N ASP A 149 -9.34 11.04 15.24
CA ASP A 149 -9.48 12.27 14.43
C ASP A 149 -10.35 11.98 13.19
N PRO A 150 -11.67 11.76 13.39
CA PRO A 150 -12.58 11.36 12.30
C PRO A 150 -12.82 12.47 11.28
N GLY A 151 -12.54 13.72 11.63
CA GLY A 151 -12.70 14.89 10.74
C GLY A 151 -11.62 14.96 9.68
N ARG A 152 -10.41 14.50 9.97
CA ARG A 152 -9.27 14.65 9.06
C ARG A 152 -9.45 13.94 7.72
N GLY A 153 -9.92 12.71 7.73
CA GLY A 153 -10.24 11.99 6.49
C GLY A 153 -11.26 12.75 5.64
N ARG A 154 -12.34 13.20 6.27
CA ARG A 154 -13.40 13.97 5.60
C ARG A 154 -12.88 15.25 4.94
N SER A 155 -12.01 16.02 5.62
CA SER A 155 -11.48 17.26 5.05
C SER A 155 -10.72 17.02 3.74
N TRP A 156 -9.91 15.96 3.67
CA TRP A 156 -9.19 15.62 2.44
C TRP A 156 -10.14 15.36 1.25
N PHE A 157 -11.24 14.65 1.47
CA PHE A 157 -12.24 14.40 0.42
C PHE A 157 -13.01 15.66 0.05
N GLN A 158 -13.32 16.52 1.04
CA GLN A 158 -13.95 17.82 0.79
C GLN A 158 -13.05 18.71 -0.04
N ASP A 159 -11.75 18.80 0.28
CA ASP A 159 -10.78 19.59 -0.46
C ASP A 159 -10.67 19.11 -1.93
N CYS A 160 -10.71 17.79 -2.18
CA CYS A 160 -10.78 17.24 -3.54
C CYS A 160 -12.06 17.65 -4.29
N ALA A 161 -13.21 17.63 -3.62
CA ALA A 161 -14.48 18.06 -4.21
C ALA A 161 -14.46 19.55 -4.54
N GLU A 162 -13.88 20.39 -3.69
CA GLU A 162 -13.71 21.82 -3.95
C GLU A 162 -12.73 22.09 -5.11
N ALA A 163 -11.60 21.37 -5.17
CA ALA A 163 -10.68 21.44 -6.31
C ALA A 163 -11.38 21.08 -7.63
N LYS A 164 -12.26 20.08 -7.62
CA LYS A 164 -13.07 19.71 -8.80
C LYS A 164 -13.96 20.84 -9.29
N THR A 165 -14.54 21.66 -8.40
CA THR A 165 -15.34 22.82 -8.80
C THR A 165 -14.52 23.88 -9.54
N ARG A 166 -13.19 23.88 -9.32
CA ARG A 166 -12.22 24.74 -10.03
C ARG A 166 -11.66 24.09 -11.30
N GLY A 167 -12.08 22.86 -11.62
CA GLY A 167 -11.65 22.10 -12.80
C GLY A 167 -10.47 21.15 -12.55
N ASN A 168 -10.00 21.04 -11.31
CA ASN A 168 -8.83 20.24 -10.94
C ASN A 168 -9.24 18.86 -10.41
N GLU A 169 -8.74 17.79 -11.04
CA GLU A 169 -9.12 16.41 -10.73
C GLU A 169 -8.12 15.75 -9.79
N LEU A 170 -8.43 15.80 -8.48
CA LEU A 170 -7.70 15.05 -7.44
C LEU A 170 -8.59 13.93 -6.88
N TYR A 171 -8.00 12.76 -6.69
CA TYR A 171 -8.65 11.57 -6.16
C TYR A 171 -7.83 11.00 -5.01
N ILE A 172 -8.50 10.33 -4.08
CA ILE A 172 -7.86 9.67 -2.94
C ILE A 172 -7.96 8.17 -3.13
N GLN A 173 -6.82 7.50 -3.15
CA GLN A 173 -6.76 6.05 -3.05
C GLN A 173 -7.07 5.63 -1.62
N ILE A 174 -8.16 4.88 -1.44
CA ILE A 174 -8.62 4.43 -0.13
C ILE A 174 -8.73 2.91 -0.07
N PRO A 175 -8.07 2.24 0.88
CA PRO A 175 -8.31 0.82 1.12
C PRO A 175 -9.69 0.62 1.75
N CYS A 176 -10.39 -0.42 1.33
CA CYS A 176 -11.70 -0.78 1.90
C CYS A 176 -11.61 -1.72 3.11
N GLN A 177 -10.41 -2.05 3.54
CA GLN A 177 -10.12 -2.88 4.72
C GLN A 177 -9.17 -2.16 5.66
N PRO A 178 -9.09 -2.56 6.94
CA PRO A 178 -8.09 -2.01 7.83
C PRO A 178 -6.68 -2.20 7.27
N LEU A 179 -5.84 -1.16 7.39
CA LEU A 179 -4.41 -1.29 7.12
C LEU A 179 -3.80 -2.18 8.19
N SER A 180 -3.32 -3.35 7.78
CA SER A 180 -2.87 -4.41 8.67
C SER A 180 -1.37 -4.66 8.50
N PHE A 181 -0.67 -4.82 9.62
CA PHE A 181 0.76 -5.16 9.67
C PHE A 181 0.94 -6.49 10.39
N ASP A 182 1.52 -7.47 9.71
CA ASP A 182 2.01 -8.71 10.32
C ASP A 182 3.49 -8.49 10.70
N PHE A 183 3.81 -8.50 11.98
CA PHE A 183 5.15 -8.20 12.47
C PHE A 183 5.55 -9.12 13.62
N THR A 184 6.85 -9.29 13.81
CA THR A 184 7.45 -9.87 15.01
C THR A 184 8.29 -8.82 15.72
N MET A 185 8.65 -9.06 16.97
CA MET A 185 9.56 -8.14 17.65
C MET A 185 10.99 -8.18 17.11
N ALA A 186 11.35 -9.22 16.33
CA ALA A 186 12.58 -9.22 15.52
C ALA A 186 12.53 -8.22 14.34
N ASN A 187 11.33 -7.88 13.86
CA ASN A 187 11.09 -6.85 12.83
C ASN A 187 9.83 -6.07 13.19
N ALA A 188 9.97 -5.14 14.11
CA ALA A 188 8.89 -4.38 14.74
C ALA A 188 8.53 -3.11 13.95
N TYR A 189 8.37 -3.20 12.61
CA TYR A 189 8.12 -2.09 11.70
C TYR A 189 7.09 -1.06 12.20
N PRO A 190 5.91 -1.43 12.76
CA PRO A 190 4.94 -0.45 13.23
C PRO A 190 5.45 0.50 14.32
N PHE A 191 6.55 0.14 14.99
CA PHE A 191 7.13 0.90 16.09
C PHE A 191 8.35 1.73 15.67
N PHE A 192 8.87 1.57 14.46
CA PHE A 192 10.11 2.22 14.00
C PHE A 192 10.04 3.75 13.92
N SER A 193 8.85 4.32 13.96
CA SER A 193 8.63 5.77 14.06
C SER A 193 8.79 6.33 15.48
N HIS A 194 8.91 5.48 16.51
CA HIS A 194 9.13 5.91 17.89
C HIS A 194 10.62 6.17 18.16
N ALA A 195 10.92 7.19 18.95
CA ALA A 195 12.29 7.57 19.28
C ALA A 195 13.06 6.44 19.98
N SER A 196 12.42 5.66 20.83
CA SER A 196 13.01 4.50 21.51
C SER A 196 13.49 3.41 20.57
N PHE A 197 12.97 3.34 19.33
CA PHE A 197 13.39 2.38 18.30
C PHE A 197 14.48 2.90 17.35
N ALA A 198 14.85 4.19 17.44
CA ALA A 198 15.78 4.80 16.48
C ALA A 198 17.10 4.03 16.34
N ASP A 199 17.68 3.62 17.46
CA ASP A 199 18.98 2.92 17.49
C ASP A 199 18.88 1.42 17.26
N ILE A 200 17.71 0.82 17.37
CA ILE A 200 17.53 -0.63 17.33
C ILE A 200 16.84 -1.15 16.07
N LYS A 201 16.23 -0.28 15.26
CA LYS A 201 15.48 -0.67 14.04
C LYS A 201 16.31 -1.42 13.00
N ALA A 202 17.63 -1.21 12.99
CA ALA A 202 18.58 -1.91 12.12
C ALA A 202 19.41 -2.97 12.85
N MET A 203 19.14 -3.21 14.16
CA MET A 203 19.88 -4.15 14.98
C MET A 203 19.51 -5.60 14.62
N PRO A 204 20.47 -6.52 14.51
CA PRO A 204 20.20 -7.94 14.32
C PRO A 204 19.32 -8.53 15.44
N ALA A 205 18.46 -9.48 15.10
CA ALA A 205 17.46 -10.05 16.03
C ALA A 205 18.09 -10.65 17.29
N ASP A 206 19.26 -11.27 17.19
CA ASP A 206 20.00 -11.86 18.32
C ASP A 206 20.49 -10.82 19.34
N GLN A 207 20.58 -9.56 18.96
CA GLN A 207 20.96 -8.44 19.83
C GLN A 207 19.74 -7.71 20.45
N LEU A 208 18.52 -8.00 20.02
CA LEU A 208 17.32 -7.31 20.51
C LEU A 208 16.83 -7.85 21.87
N THR A 209 17.07 -9.13 22.17
CA THR A 209 16.63 -9.75 23.42
C THR A 209 17.04 -8.98 24.68
N PRO A 210 18.30 -8.56 24.88
CA PRO A 210 18.65 -7.77 26.05
C PRO A 210 18.00 -6.38 26.07
N VAL A 211 17.77 -5.78 24.91
CA VAL A 211 17.09 -4.47 24.80
C VAL A 211 15.65 -4.58 25.30
N PHE A 212 14.89 -5.55 24.84
CA PHE A 212 13.49 -5.71 25.24
C PHE A 212 13.30 -6.17 26.70
N ARG A 213 14.34 -6.75 27.32
CA ARG A 213 14.38 -7.03 28.75
C ARG A 213 14.70 -5.81 29.60
N ASP A 214 15.36 -4.79 29.01
CA ASP A 214 15.75 -3.61 29.75
C ASP A 214 14.55 -2.75 30.16
N LYS A 215 14.43 -2.53 31.47
CA LYS A 215 13.37 -1.67 32.01
C LYS A 215 13.45 -0.23 31.46
N GLY A 216 14.66 0.28 31.23
CA GLY A 216 14.86 1.62 30.70
C GLY A 216 14.31 1.77 29.28
N PHE A 217 14.47 0.75 28.43
CA PHE A 217 13.87 0.72 27.10
C PHE A 217 12.33 0.74 27.18
N ARG A 218 11.74 -0.14 28.02
CA ARG A 218 10.29 -0.21 28.20
C ARG A 218 9.70 1.10 28.70
N ASP A 219 10.39 1.77 29.63
CA ASP A 219 9.94 3.06 30.17
C ASP A 219 10.03 4.17 29.10
N ARG A 220 11.09 4.21 28.26
CA ARG A 220 11.18 5.14 27.14
C ARG A 220 10.07 4.91 26.11
N PHE A 221 9.79 3.66 25.76
CA PHE A 221 8.74 3.36 24.79
C PHE A 221 7.34 3.74 25.33
N ARG A 222 7.06 3.54 26.63
CA ARG A 222 5.83 4.07 27.26
C ARG A 222 5.73 5.59 27.17
N GLU A 223 6.83 6.30 27.32
CA GLU A 223 6.84 7.76 27.18
C GLU A 223 6.58 8.21 25.74
N ASP A 224 7.18 7.54 24.76
CA ASP A 224 6.89 7.78 23.33
C ASP A 224 5.40 7.58 23.00
N LEU A 225 4.76 6.56 23.58
CA LEU A 225 3.33 6.28 23.39
C LEU A 225 2.41 7.37 23.96
N LYS A 226 2.83 8.10 24.99
CA LYS A 226 2.06 9.23 25.55
C LYS A 226 2.14 10.47 24.66
N ASN A 227 3.24 10.63 23.93
CA ASN A 227 3.53 11.80 23.10
C ASN A 227 3.87 11.41 21.67
N PRO A 228 2.95 10.76 20.91
CA PRO A 228 3.24 10.27 19.58
C PRO A 228 3.48 11.44 18.61
N VAL A 229 4.57 11.37 17.85
CA VAL A 229 4.88 12.34 16.79
C VAL A 229 3.97 12.16 15.58
N VAL A 230 3.85 13.20 14.74
CA VAL A 230 3.09 13.12 13.49
C VAL A 230 3.68 12.05 12.59
N GLY A 231 2.85 11.16 12.05
CA GLY A 231 3.27 10.05 11.20
C GLY A 231 3.52 8.74 11.94
N THR A 232 3.42 8.73 13.29
CA THR A 232 3.51 7.49 14.07
C THR A 232 2.35 6.55 13.73
N ILE A 233 2.70 5.30 13.37
CA ILE A 233 1.73 4.26 12.99
C ILE A 233 0.98 3.77 14.23
N PHE A 234 1.69 3.34 15.25
CA PHE A 234 1.11 2.83 16.50
C PHE A 234 1.09 3.91 17.58
N LYS A 235 -0.06 4.11 18.23
CA LYS A 235 -0.28 5.15 19.24
C LYS A 235 -0.80 4.59 20.57
N GLY A 236 -0.45 3.34 20.89
CA GLY A 236 -0.85 2.72 22.15
C GLY A 236 -2.23 2.05 22.14
N THR A 237 -2.84 1.84 21.00
CA THR A 237 -4.13 1.14 20.85
C THR A 237 -3.94 -0.38 20.87
N TRP A 238 -3.69 -0.94 22.05
CA TRP A 238 -3.40 -2.36 22.25
C TRP A 238 -4.56 -3.30 21.88
N GLU A 239 -5.78 -2.79 21.84
CA GLU A 239 -6.99 -3.47 21.34
C GLU A 239 -6.93 -3.75 19.84
N GLN A 240 -6.04 -3.09 19.14
CA GLN A 240 -5.81 -3.26 17.69
C GLN A 240 -4.59 -4.12 17.37
N VAL A 241 -3.89 -4.63 18.38
CA VAL A 241 -2.76 -5.56 18.25
C VAL A 241 -3.23 -6.96 18.62
N PHE A 242 -3.31 -7.84 17.63
CA PHE A 242 -3.71 -9.23 17.79
C PHE A 242 -2.48 -10.13 17.84
N ILE A 243 -2.56 -11.21 18.62
CA ILE A 243 -1.59 -12.31 18.59
C ILE A 243 -1.96 -13.17 17.38
N GLY A 244 -1.20 -13.04 16.28
CA GLY A 244 -1.51 -13.69 15.01
C GLY A 244 -1.11 -15.17 15.00
N ALA A 245 0.14 -15.45 15.37
CA ALA A 245 0.65 -16.81 15.52
C ALA A 245 1.66 -16.89 16.65
N THR A 246 1.65 -18.02 17.37
CA THR A 246 2.59 -18.33 18.46
C THR A 246 3.57 -19.41 18.01
N ALA A 247 4.82 -19.30 18.41
CA ALA A 247 5.85 -20.29 18.11
C ALA A 247 5.73 -21.54 19.02
N LYS A 248 5.26 -21.33 20.26
CA LYS A 248 5.10 -22.42 21.22
C LYS A 248 3.67 -22.92 21.30
N ALA A 249 3.48 -24.25 21.31
CA ALA A 249 2.16 -24.87 21.36
C ALA A 249 1.35 -24.51 22.63
N GLU A 250 2.02 -24.28 23.74
CA GLU A 250 1.41 -23.86 25.00
C GLU A 250 0.72 -22.49 24.93
N ASN A 251 1.17 -21.62 24.03
CA ASN A 251 0.61 -20.31 23.78
C ASN A 251 -0.47 -20.29 22.68
N ALA A 252 -0.77 -21.42 22.05
CA ALA A 252 -1.73 -21.49 20.93
C ALA A 252 -3.13 -20.93 21.27
N ALA A 253 -3.55 -21.03 22.52
CA ALA A 253 -4.83 -20.48 23.00
C ALA A 253 -4.88 -18.94 23.00
N LEU A 254 -3.75 -18.26 22.85
CA LEU A 254 -3.66 -16.79 22.78
C LEU A 254 -3.92 -16.28 21.36
N GLN A 255 -3.86 -17.12 20.33
CA GLN A 255 -4.03 -16.71 18.94
C GLN A 255 -5.40 -16.09 18.68
N ASN A 256 -5.42 -15.06 17.86
CA ASN A 256 -6.58 -14.21 17.51
C ASN A 256 -7.16 -13.38 18.67
N ARG A 257 -6.52 -13.36 19.82
CA ARG A 257 -6.85 -12.47 20.93
C ARG A 257 -6.02 -11.20 20.85
N THR A 258 -6.53 -10.10 21.40
CA THR A 258 -5.76 -8.85 21.44
C THR A 258 -4.77 -8.84 22.62
N VAL A 259 -3.70 -8.07 22.45
CA VAL A 259 -2.72 -7.84 23.52
C VAL A 259 -3.41 -7.22 24.75
N ALA A 260 -4.35 -6.28 24.53
CA ALA A 260 -5.11 -5.65 25.61
C ALA A 260 -5.97 -6.65 26.40
N GLU A 261 -6.71 -7.54 25.74
CA GLU A 261 -7.54 -8.55 26.39
C GLU A 261 -6.72 -9.48 27.29
N VAL A 262 -5.61 -10.03 26.75
CA VAL A 262 -4.80 -10.97 27.51
C VAL A 262 -4.04 -10.29 28.65
N ALA A 263 -3.52 -9.09 28.41
CA ALA A 263 -2.87 -8.29 29.45
C ALA A 263 -3.82 -7.98 30.63
N ALA A 264 -5.06 -7.56 30.31
CA ALA A 264 -6.08 -7.29 31.33
C ALA A 264 -6.43 -8.53 32.15
N GLU A 265 -6.60 -9.71 31.53
CA GLU A 265 -6.84 -10.97 32.24
C GLU A 265 -5.69 -11.37 33.17
N ARG A 266 -4.45 -11.09 32.75
CA ARG A 266 -3.25 -11.39 33.53
C ARG A 266 -2.91 -10.32 34.57
N GLY A 267 -3.60 -9.17 34.54
CA GLY A 267 -3.35 -8.05 35.42
C GLY A 267 -1.99 -7.38 35.22
N VAL A 268 -1.49 -7.35 33.96
CA VAL A 268 -0.18 -6.79 33.58
C VAL A 268 -0.35 -5.65 32.57
N ASP A 269 0.68 -4.83 32.43
CA ASP A 269 0.72 -3.78 31.42
C ASP A 269 0.78 -4.40 30.00
N PRO A 270 0.02 -3.91 29.00
CA PRO A 270 -0.04 -4.47 27.68
C PRO A 270 1.33 -4.49 26.95
N LEU A 271 2.16 -3.46 27.13
CA LEU A 271 3.52 -3.42 26.56
C LEU A 271 4.39 -4.52 27.16
N ASP A 272 4.35 -4.65 28.50
CA ASP A 272 5.10 -5.70 29.18
C ASP A 272 4.66 -7.08 28.73
N PHE A 273 3.35 -7.33 28.65
CA PHE A 273 2.82 -8.59 28.16
C PHE A 273 3.29 -8.92 26.75
N MET A 274 3.20 -7.97 25.82
CA MET A 274 3.62 -8.17 24.42
C MET A 274 5.12 -8.50 24.32
N LEU A 275 5.96 -7.75 25.03
CA LEU A 275 7.41 -7.96 25.01
C LEU A 275 7.79 -9.27 25.73
N ASP A 276 7.14 -9.60 26.83
CA ASP A 276 7.43 -10.83 27.56
C ASP A 276 7.01 -12.06 26.75
N LEU A 277 5.86 -12.06 26.07
CA LEU A 277 5.44 -13.12 25.17
C LEU A 277 6.43 -13.26 24.00
N ALA A 278 6.85 -12.17 23.39
CA ALA A 278 7.83 -12.19 22.31
C ALA A 278 9.18 -12.76 22.80
N LEU A 279 9.65 -12.35 23.97
CA LEU A 279 10.89 -12.86 24.56
C LEU A 279 10.81 -14.33 24.96
N GLU A 280 9.66 -14.79 25.44
CA GLU A 280 9.40 -16.20 25.75
C GLU A 280 9.50 -17.07 24.49
N GLU A 281 9.06 -16.55 23.35
CA GLU A 281 9.05 -17.25 22.06
C GLU A 281 10.23 -16.86 21.15
N ASP A 282 11.36 -16.43 21.71
CA ASP A 282 12.59 -16.06 20.98
C ASP A 282 12.35 -15.04 19.84
N LEU A 283 11.43 -14.09 20.05
CA LEU A 283 10.95 -13.06 19.13
C LEU A 283 10.22 -13.61 17.89
N GLU A 284 9.81 -14.87 17.87
CA GLU A 284 9.10 -15.52 16.77
C GLU A 284 7.58 -15.33 16.82
N THR A 285 7.01 -14.84 17.94
CA THR A 285 5.58 -14.51 18.01
C THR A 285 5.21 -13.54 16.89
N ALA A 286 4.28 -13.92 16.03
CA ALA A 286 3.75 -13.00 15.01
C ALA A 286 2.54 -12.24 15.57
N PHE A 287 2.59 -10.92 15.49
CA PHE A 287 1.50 -10.02 15.85
C PHE A 287 0.85 -9.45 14.59
N LEU A 288 -0.45 -9.18 14.63
CA LEU A 288 -1.20 -8.51 13.58
C LEU A 288 -1.75 -7.18 14.14
N GLY A 289 -1.18 -6.07 13.71
CA GLY A 289 -1.66 -4.73 14.07
C GLY A 289 -2.63 -4.19 13.03
N LYS A 290 -3.79 -3.65 13.44
CA LYS A 290 -4.79 -2.98 12.59
C LYS A 290 -4.91 -1.55 13.04
N PHE A 291 -4.10 -0.63 12.49
CA PHE A 291 -3.93 0.69 13.09
C PHE A 291 -4.69 1.83 12.41
N LEU A 292 -5.00 1.71 11.14
CA LEU A 292 -5.72 2.70 10.37
C LEU A 292 -6.90 2.05 9.63
N ASN A 293 -7.86 2.88 9.28
CA ASN A 293 -9.04 2.47 8.52
C ASN A 293 -9.90 1.43 9.27
N VAL A 294 -10.00 1.58 10.58
CA VAL A 294 -10.78 0.73 11.49
C VAL A 294 -12.06 1.45 11.91
N GLY A 295 -13.20 0.79 11.78
CA GLY A 295 -14.52 1.33 12.11
C GLY A 295 -15.42 1.46 10.88
N ASP A 296 -16.44 0.59 10.82
CA ASP A 296 -17.29 0.43 9.64
C ASP A 296 -18.03 1.72 9.24
N GLU A 297 -18.54 2.49 10.21
CA GLU A 297 -19.30 3.72 9.94
C GLU A 297 -18.43 4.79 9.26
N GLY A 298 -17.31 5.13 9.87
CA GLY A 298 -16.43 6.18 9.37
C GLY A 298 -15.72 5.80 8.07
N VAL A 299 -15.29 4.54 7.93
CA VAL A 299 -14.68 4.04 6.68
C VAL A 299 -15.73 3.99 5.57
N GLY A 300 -16.95 3.53 5.87
CA GLY A 300 -18.05 3.45 4.90
C GLY A 300 -18.42 4.82 4.31
N GLU A 301 -18.41 5.87 5.13
CA GLU A 301 -18.62 7.24 4.67
C GLU A 301 -17.55 7.67 3.65
N LEU A 302 -16.27 7.45 3.96
CA LEU A 302 -15.18 7.81 3.06
C LEU A 302 -15.20 6.98 1.76
N LEU A 303 -15.51 5.69 1.85
CA LEU A 303 -15.61 4.82 0.67
C LEU A 303 -16.72 5.23 -0.30
N GLN A 304 -17.81 5.83 0.19
CA GLN A 304 -18.91 6.29 -0.66
C GLN A 304 -18.61 7.58 -1.40
N HIS A 305 -17.59 8.32 -0.99
CA HIS A 305 -17.26 9.60 -1.60
C HIS A 305 -16.85 9.43 -3.07
N GLU A 306 -17.29 10.35 -3.95
CA GLU A 306 -17.04 10.27 -5.40
C GLU A 306 -15.54 10.41 -5.77
N HIS A 307 -14.77 11.13 -4.96
CA HIS A 307 -13.31 11.28 -5.12
C HIS A 307 -12.51 10.12 -4.50
N GLY A 308 -13.19 9.10 -3.93
CA GLY A 308 -12.57 7.90 -3.39
C GLY A 308 -12.37 6.83 -4.46
N VAL A 309 -11.16 6.34 -4.62
CA VAL A 309 -10.82 5.22 -5.49
C VAL A 309 -10.45 4.04 -4.63
N VAL A 310 -11.29 2.99 -4.63
CA VAL A 310 -11.00 1.76 -3.90
C VAL A 310 -9.78 1.09 -4.50
N SER A 311 -8.70 1.04 -3.74
CA SER A 311 -7.41 0.56 -4.21
C SER A 311 -6.48 0.27 -3.05
N LEU A 312 -5.21 0.10 -3.33
CA LEU A 312 -4.11 -0.06 -2.38
C LEU A 312 -4.10 -1.44 -1.72
N SER A 313 -3.51 -2.40 -2.43
CA SER A 313 -3.23 -3.72 -1.89
C SER A 313 -1.81 -3.85 -1.35
N ASP A 314 -0.89 -3.00 -1.80
CA ASP A 314 0.57 -3.16 -1.62
C ASP A 314 1.08 -4.59 -1.91
N ALA A 315 0.34 -5.34 -2.74
CA ALA A 315 0.70 -6.70 -3.10
C ALA A 315 2.03 -6.71 -3.85
N GLY A 316 2.98 -7.49 -3.34
CA GLY A 316 4.35 -7.52 -3.84
C GLY A 316 5.31 -6.57 -3.12
N ALA A 317 4.82 -5.55 -2.44
CA ALA A 317 5.59 -4.78 -1.48
C ALA A 317 5.46 -5.40 -0.08
N HIS A 318 6.48 -5.25 0.74
CA HIS A 318 6.40 -5.62 2.16
C HIS A 318 5.89 -7.05 2.44
N LEU A 319 6.23 -8.02 1.60
CA LEU A 319 5.71 -9.40 1.65
C LEU A 319 5.80 -10.07 3.02
N ILE A 320 6.73 -9.64 3.87
CA ILE A 320 6.98 -10.24 5.18
C ILE A 320 5.95 -9.76 6.22
N TYR A 321 5.39 -8.55 6.06
CA TYR A 321 4.54 -7.93 7.08
C TYR A 321 3.24 -7.30 6.57
N MET A 322 2.93 -7.38 5.28
CA MET A 322 1.68 -6.87 4.71
C MET A 322 1.01 -7.88 3.78
N CYS A 323 -0.31 -8.03 3.87
CA CYS A 323 -1.10 -8.79 2.93
C CYS A 323 -2.51 -8.21 2.77
N ASP A 324 -2.61 -7.14 1.98
CA ASP A 324 -3.89 -6.51 1.68
C ASP A 324 -4.43 -6.85 0.27
N ALA A 325 -3.82 -7.84 -0.39
CA ALA A 325 -4.20 -8.31 -1.72
C ALA A 325 -5.67 -8.77 -1.86
N GLY A 326 -6.31 -9.14 -0.76
CA GLY A 326 -7.72 -9.56 -0.73
C GLY A 326 -8.75 -8.43 -0.69
N TYR A 327 -8.35 -7.18 -0.84
CA TYR A 327 -9.24 -6.02 -0.63
C TYR A 327 -10.50 -6.02 -1.52
N GLY A 328 -10.40 -6.45 -2.78
CA GLY A 328 -11.56 -6.54 -3.66
C GLY A 328 -12.62 -7.54 -3.18
N LEU A 329 -12.18 -8.69 -2.65
CA LEU A 329 -13.08 -9.68 -2.03
C LEU A 329 -13.68 -9.15 -0.72
N HIS A 330 -12.90 -8.38 0.04
CA HIS A 330 -13.38 -7.72 1.25
C HIS A 330 -14.46 -6.67 0.92
N LEU A 331 -14.28 -5.88 -0.13
CA LEU A 331 -15.32 -4.94 -0.58
C LEU A 331 -16.64 -5.66 -0.85
N LEU A 332 -16.61 -6.75 -1.62
CA LEU A 332 -17.83 -7.50 -1.98
C LEU A 332 -18.43 -8.26 -0.81
N SER A 333 -17.64 -8.81 0.10
CA SER A 333 -18.14 -9.58 1.24
C SER A 333 -18.59 -8.70 2.41
N HIS A 334 -17.81 -7.70 2.78
CA HIS A 334 -18.07 -6.89 3.96
C HIS A 334 -18.98 -5.70 3.63
N TRP A 335 -18.55 -4.84 2.67
CA TRP A 335 -19.27 -3.60 2.37
C TRP A 335 -20.53 -3.79 1.53
N VAL A 336 -20.55 -4.77 0.62
CA VAL A 336 -21.75 -5.09 -0.19
C VAL A 336 -22.64 -6.04 0.58
N ARG A 337 -22.19 -7.29 0.83
CA ARG A 337 -23.08 -8.35 1.35
C ARG A 337 -23.43 -8.14 2.82
N LYS A 338 -22.46 -7.88 3.70
CA LYS A 338 -22.69 -7.83 5.15
C LYS A 338 -23.31 -6.52 5.60
N LEU A 339 -22.78 -5.39 5.14
CA LEU A 339 -23.20 -4.07 5.60
C LEU A 339 -24.21 -3.37 4.68
N GLY A 340 -24.30 -3.78 3.40
CA GLY A 340 -25.21 -3.14 2.43
C GLY A 340 -24.88 -1.68 2.13
N VAL A 341 -23.64 -1.25 2.35
CA VAL A 341 -23.17 0.13 2.05
C VAL A 341 -23.22 0.40 0.55
N PHE A 342 -22.91 -0.62 -0.25
CA PHE A 342 -23.02 -0.59 -1.71
C PHE A 342 -23.96 -1.67 -2.21
N THR A 343 -24.65 -1.41 -3.33
CA THR A 343 -25.24 -2.47 -4.13
C THR A 343 -24.14 -3.34 -4.74
N LEU A 344 -24.47 -4.56 -5.18
CA LEU A 344 -23.51 -5.43 -5.85
C LEU A 344 -22.93 -4.75 -7.11
N GLN A 345 -23.78 -4.09 -7.89
CA GLN A 345 -23.39 -3.39 -9.11
C GLN A 345 -22.42 -2.26 -8.82
N GLU A 346 -22.65 -1.46 -7.78
CA GLU A 346 -21.77 -0.39 -7.38
C GLU A 346 -20.43 -0.92 -6.84
N GLY A 347 -20.44 -1.96 -6.02
CA GLY A 347 -19.24 -2.62 -5.53
C GLY A 347 -18.37 -3.15 -6.68
N VAL A 348 -18.97 -3.81 -7.68
CA VAL A 348 -18.27 -4.27 -8.87
C VAL A 348 -17.74 -3.09 -9.69
N ARG A 349 -18.55 -2.03 -9.91
CA ARG A 349 -18.10 -0.82 -10.62
C ARG A 349 -16.86 -0.21 -9.98
N ARG A 350 -16.83 -0.10 -8.65
CA ARG A 350 -15.70 0.48 -7.89
C ARG A 350 -14.42 -0.34 -7.99
N LEU A 351 -14.50 -1.62 -8.32
CA LEU A 351 -13.34 -2.49 -8.52
C LEU A 351 -12.93 -2.64 -9.99
N THR A 352 -13.75 -2.17 -10.94
CA THR A 352 -13.56 -2.45 -12.36
C THR A 352 -13.59 -1.20 -13.23
N SER A 353 -14.78 -0.77 -13.69
CA SER A 353 -14.89 0.34 -14.64
C SER A 353 -14.49 1.69 -14.05
N HIS A 354 -14.74 1.93 -12.77
CA HIS A 354 -14.36 3.19 -12.14
C HIS A 354 -12.84 3.43 -12.16
N PRO A 355 -11.97 2.55 -11.63
CA PRO A 355 -10.54 2.74 -11.75
C PRO A 355 -10.07 2.67 -13.22
N ALA A 356 -10.65 1.82 -14.07
CA ALA A 356 -10.27 1.76 -15.48
C ALA A 356 -10.47 3.12 -16.19
N ASP A 357 -11.61 3.79 -15.95
CA ASP A 357 -11.90 5.11 -16.53
C ASP A 357 -10.95 6.18 -15.99
N LEU A 358 -10.65 6.16 -14.69
CA LEU A 358 -9.79 7.15 -14.06
C LEU A 358 -8.32 7.03 -14.51
N TYR A 359 -7.82 5.83 -14.70
CA TYR A 359 -6.47 5.56 -15.20
C TYR A 359 -6.36 5.56 -16.73
N GLY A 360 -7.48 5.73 -17.44
CA GLY A 360 -7.52 5.71 -18.89
C GLY A 360 -7.24 4.33 -19.52
N ILE A 361 -7.55 3.24 -18.81
CA ILE A 361 -7.32 1.88 -19.31
C ILE A 361 -8.37 1.52 -20.36
N LYS A 362 -7.94 1.36 -21.60
CA LYS A 362 -8.84 1.12 -22.72
C LYS A 362 -9.32 -0.33 -22.83
N GLY A 363 -10.60 -0.52 -23.13
CA GLY A 363 -11.20 -1.83 -23.43
C GLY A 363 -11.20 -2.82 -22.28
N ARG A 364 -11.10 -2.35 -21.01
CA ARG A 364 -11.12 -3.19 -19.82
C ARG A 364 -12.08 -2.62 -18.76
N GLY A 365 -12.36 -3.42 -17.73
CA GLY A 365 -13.26 -3.05 -16.64
C GLY A 365 -14.75 -3.16 -16.97
N ARG A 366 -15.12 -3.66 -18.16
CA ARG A 366 -16.49 -3.86 -18.61
C ARG A 366 -16.61 -5.15 -19.44
N LEU A 367 -17.77 -5.80 -19.35
CA LEU A 367 -18.14 -6.95 -20.17
C LEU A 367 -19.00 -6.48 -21.35
N THR A 368 -18.35 -5.88 -22.35
CA THR A 368 -19.00 -5.42 -23.59
C THR A 368 -18.33 -6.05 -24.80
N PRO A 369 -19.07 -6.30 -25.93
CA PRO A 369 -18.47 -6.81 -27.15
C PRO A 369 -17.28 -5.95 -27.59
N GLY A 370 -16.15 -6.60 -27.90
CA GLY A 370 -14.89 -5.94 -28.26
C GLY A 370 -13.96 -5.59 -27.09
N SER A 371 -14.41 -5.73 -25.85
CA SER A 371 -13.54 -5.59 -24.67
C SER A 371 -12.70 -6.84 -24.43
N HIS A 372 -11.56 -6.67 -23.75
CA HIS A 372 -10.76 -7.80 -23.27
C HIS A 372 -11.55 -8.65 -22.27
N ALA A 373 -11.47 -9.95 -22.39
CA ALA A 373 -12.17 -10.89 -21.55
C ALA A 373 -11.42 -11.13 -20.21
N ASP A 374 -11.35 -10.08 -19.39
CA ASP A 374 -10.90 -10.16 -18.00
C ASP A 374 -12.13 -10.35 -17.11
N MET A 375 -12.32 -11.57 -16.61
CA MET A 375 -13.57 -11.98 -15.97
C MET A 375 -13.33 -12.72 -14.67
N VAL A 376 -14.21 -12.50 -13.71
CA VAL A 376 -14.30 -13.27 -12.47
C VAL A 376 -15.72 -13.84 -12.34
N LEU A 377 -15.83 -15.15 -12.16
CA LEU A 377 -17.06 -15.83 -11.82
C LEU A 377 -17.07 -16.10 -10.31
N PHE A 378 -18.07 -15.58 -9.60
CA PHE A 378 -18.17 -15.72 -8.16
C PHE A 378 -19.62 -15.88 -7.69
N ASP A 379 -19.80 -16.42 -6.50
CA ASP A 379 -21.08 -16.48 -5.81
C ASP A 379 -21.21 -15.29 -4.85
N PRO A 380 -22.16 -14.37 -5.08
CA PRO A 380 -22.39 -13.22 -4.20
C PRO A 380 -22.74 -13.60 -2.75
N ALA A 381 -23.31 -14.79 -2.53
CA ALA A 381 -23.68 -15.24 -1.19
C ALA A 381 -22.49 -15.72 -0.35
N THR A 382 -21.44 -16.20 -1.00
CA THR A 382 -20.30 -16.82 -0.31
C THR A 382 -18.97 -16.10 -0.52
N ILE A 383 -18.87 -15.17 -1.50
CA ILE A 383 -17.62 -14.46 -1.79
C ILE A 383 -16.99 -13.84 -0.54
N GLY A 384 -15.68 -14.00 -0.41
CA GLY A 384 -14.94 -13.46 0.71
C GLY A 384 -13.45 -13.75 0.64
N VAL A 385 -12.74 -13.28 1.67
CA VAL A 385 -11.32 -13.53 1.86
C VAL A 385 -11.14 -14.39 3.12
N GLY A 386 -10.33 -15.44 2.99
CA GLY A 386 -10.00 -16.34 4.10
C GLY A 386 -9.12 -15.69 5.17
N ALA A 387 -8.94 -16.40 6.27
CA ALA A 387 -8.02 -15.99 7.33
C ALA A 387 -6.58 -15.88 6.79
N PRO A 388 -5.75 -14.98 7.35
CA PRO A 388 -4.33 -14.91 7.04
C PRO A 388 -3.65 -16.26 7.35
N GLN A 389 -2.75 -16.69 6.48
CA GLN A 389 -1.94 -17.89 6.65
C GLN A 389 -0.49 -17.55 6.34
N ARG A 390 0.42 -17.92 7.23
CA ARG A 390 1.85 -17.74 7.01
C ARG A 390 2.40 -18.96 6.27
N VAL A 391 3.06 -18.75 5.12
CA VAL A 391 3.62 -19.80 4.28
C VAL A 391 5.08 -19.52 3.95
N PRO A 392 6.00 -20.52 3.99
CA PRO A 392 7.41 -20.34 3.74
C PRO A 392 7.75 -20.61 2.25
N ASP A 393 7.09 -19.93 1.32
CA ASP A 393 7.18 -20.21 -0.12
C ASP A 393 7.97 -19.15 -0.92
N LEU A 394 8.59 -18.19 -0.24
CA LEU A 394 9.53 -17.26 -0.88
C LEU A 394 10.89 -17.95 -1.16
N PRO A 395 11.68 -17.47 -2.13
CA PRO A 395 13.03 -17.95 -2.36
C PRO A 395 13.86 -18.02 -1.08
N GLY A 396 14.54 -19.15 -0.85
CA GLY A 396 15.27 -19.40 0.39
C GLY A 396 14.41 -19.80 1.58
N GLY A 397 13.12 -20.13 1.38
CA GLY A 397 12.21 -20.53 2.45
C GLY A 397 11.70 -19.35 3.30
N GLY A 398 11.83 -18.13 2.81
CA GLY A 398 11.32 -16.94 3.50
C GLY A 398 9.81 -17.02 3.68
N PRO A 399 9.26 -16.63 4.86
CA PRO A 399 7.82 -16.63 5.09
C PRO A 399 7.13 -15.41 4.48
N ARG A 400 5.89 -15.60 4.04
CA ARG A 400 4.95 -14.51 3.71
C ARG A 400 3.55 -14.84 4.19
N THR A 401 2.72 -13.80 4.31
CA THR A 401 1.30 -13.98 4.64
C THR A 401 0.48 -14.06 3.36
N ILE A 402 -0.40 -15.07 3.25
CA ILE A 402 -1.37 -15.23 2.19
C ILE A 402 -2.78 -15.27 2.74
N ARG A 403 -3.78 -14.98 1.88
CA ARG A 403 -5.21 -15.17 2.17
C ARG A 403 -5.85 -15.87 0.99
N LYS A 404 -6.51 -16.99 1.22
CA LYS A 404 -7.21 -17.73 0.17
C LYS A 404 -8.55 -17.08 -0.16
N PRO A 405 -8.94 -16.99 -1.45
CA PRO A 405 -10.27 -16.54 -1.84
C PRO A 405 -11.35 -17.57 -1.43
N VAL A 406 -12.55 -17.09 -1.18
CA VAL A 406 -13.75 -17.92 -0.95
C VAL A 406 -14.82 -17.48 -1.94
N GLY A 407 -15.62 -18.42 -2.45
CA GLY A 407 -16.76 -18.13 -3.36
C GLY A 407 -16.34 -17.70 -4.77
N ILE A 408 -15.09 -17.91 -5.17
CA ILE A 408 -14.62 -17.74 -6.53
C ILE A 408 -14.77 -19.07 -7.27
N HIS A 409 -15.40 -19.06 -8.45
CA HIS A 409 -15.61 -20.22 -9.30
C HIS A 409 -14.74 -20.23 -10.56
N GLY A 410 -14.17 -19.09 -10.93
CA GLY A 410 -13.25 -18.99 -12.04
C GLY A 410 -12.70 -17.58 -12.23
N VAL A 411 -11.50 -17.49 -12.77
CA VAL A 411 -10.87 -16.23 -13.19
C VAL A 411 -10.28 -16.40 -14.57
N TRP A 412 -10.54 -15.44 -15.45
CA TRP A 412 -9.98 -15.38 -16.82
C TRP A 412 -9.26 -14.05 -17.02
N ILE A 413 -8.11 -14.12 -17.63
CA ILE A 413 -7.30 -12.97 -18.02
C ILE A 413 -7.13 -13.05 -19.55
N ASN A 414 -7.54 -12.00 -20.26
CA ASN A 414 -7.52 -11.94 -21.72
C ASN A 414 -8.15 -13.21 -22.37
N GLY A 415 -9.23 -13.74 -21.77
CA GLY A 415 -9.94 -14.92 -22.23
C GLY A 415 -9.33 -16.26 -21.80
N THR A 416 -8.15 -16.28 -21.20
CA THR A 416 -7.50 -17.50 -20.70
C THR A 416 -7.83 -17.72 -19.24
N GLN A 417 -8.35 -18.91 -18.91
CA GLN A 417 -8.65 -19.26 -17.52
C GLN A 417 -7.37 -19.46 -16.71
N VAL A 418 -7.25 -18.76 -15.59
CA VAL A 418 -6.09 -18.80 -14.67
C VAL A 418 -6.42 -19.40 -13.32
N HIS A 419 -7.70 -19.50 -12.96
CA HIS A 419 -8.17 -20.12 -11.72
C HIS A 419 -9.50 -20.83 -11.99
N ASN A 420 -9.68 -22.06 -11.49
CA ASN A 420 -10.83 -22.91 -11.78
C ASN A 420 -11.86 -22.99 -10.64
N GLY A 421 -11.71 -22.15 -9.63
CA GLY A 421 -12.53 -22.18 -8.41
C GLY A 421 -11.87 -22.87 -7.22
N SER A 422 -10.90 -23.76 -7.47
CA SER A 422 -10.13 -24.46 -6.42
C SER A 422 -8.67 -24.08 -6.44
N ASP A 423 -8.05 -24.11 -7.63
CA ASP A 423 -6.61 -23.95 -7.80
C ASP A 423 -6.26 -23.02 -8.96
N TYR A 424 -5.04 -22.48 -8.91
CA TYR A 424 -4.45 -21.81 -10.04
C TYR A 424 -4.13 -22.81 -11.17
N ILE A 425 -4.45 -22.39 -12.39
CA ILE A 425 -4.09 -23.16 -13.60
C ILE A 425 -2.70 -22.70 -14.04
N SER A 426 -1.76 -23.63 -14.07
CA SER A 426 -0.40 -23.35 -14.52
C SER A 426 -0.35 -23.21 -16.05
N HIS A 427 0.26 -22.13 -16.52
CA HIS A 427 0.54 -21.87 -17.92
C HIS A 427 2.05 -21.72 -18.11
N GLN A 428 2.56 -22.13 -19.26
CA GLN A 428 3.98 -21.98 -19.61
C GLN A 428 4.40 -20.49 -19.60
N LYS A 429 3.47 -19.61 -19.97
CA LYS A 429 3.57 -18.16 -19.87
C LYS A 429 2.23 -17.61 -19.38
N GLY A 430 2.25 -16.71 -18.42
CA GLY A 430 1.03 -16.05 -17.95
C GLY A 430 0.32 -15.29 -19.08
N PRO A 431 -1.03 -15.28 -19.08
CA PRO A 431 -1.82 -14.63 -20.14
C PRO A 431 -1.94 -13.12 -20.00
N GLY A 432 -1.40 -12.54 -18.92
CA GLY A 432 -1.41 -11.11 -18.67
C GLY A 432 -0.56 -10.33 -19.68
N GLN A 433 -0.88 -9.07 -19.84
CA GLN A 433 -0.21 -8.14 -20.75
C GLN A 433 0.37 -6.97 -19.97
N VAL A 434 1.51 -6.45 -20.42
CA VAL A 434 2.04 -5.17 -19.98
C VAL A 434 1.34 -4.09 -20.80
N LEU A 435 0.45 -3.32 -20.13
CA LEU A 435 -0.38 -2.30 -20.77
C LEU A 435 0.47 -1.08 -21.10
N ARG A 436 0.31 -0.52 -22.31
CA ARG A 436 1.06 0.64 -22.81
C ARG A 436 0.19 1.71 -23.45
N ASP A 437 -1.10 1.43 -23.71
CA ASP A 437 -2.01 2.35 -24.37
C ASP A 437 -3.10 2.82 -23.40
N PHE A 438 -3.06 4.08 -23.09
CA PHE A 438 -4.00 4.75 -22.17
C PHE A 438 -4.73 5.89 -22.86
N ALA A 439 -5.95 6.19 -22.42
CA ALA A 439 -6.69 7.32 -22.92
C ALA A 439 -6.03 8.65 -22.48
N ALA A 440 -6.16 9.65 -23.34
CA ALA A 440 -5.71 11.01 -23.06
C ALA A 440 -6.56 11.69 -21.95
#